data_5b1a9b3ad8309092a230be551a443662
#
_entry.id   5b1a9b3ad8309092a230be551a443662
#
_cell.length_a   1.000
_cell.length_b   1.000
_cell.length_c   1.000
_cell.angle_alpha   90.00
_cell.angle_beta   90.00
_cell.angle_gamma   90.00
#
_symmetry.space_group_name_H-M   'P 1'
#
loop_
_entity.id
_entity.type
_entity.pdbx_description
1 polymer ?
#
loop_
_entity_poly.entity_id
_entity_poly.type
_entity_poly.pdbx_seq_one_letter_code
_entity_poly.pdbx_strand_id
1 'polypeptide(L)'
;MKKILTVVFTISLFVACKEAPKKVEESVAEEVKKPEVKLYTFNGGTVLVNNLEIFSQDTTYHGQSKEFADAFYVIQHPKGNLIWDTGLPEGLVGSAEPFTSPDGNFTVSRKDSIANQLKSIGLTPADFKYIALSHTHFDHTGNANVFKDATWLVQEVEHSFITSEESQKTDNFKAIKELTNVKKLNGDFDVFNDGSVVIKSMPGHTPGHQVLFIDLAEHGPVLLSGDLYHLYENRIHKRVPSFNFDVEQTLASMEAFEAFVKEKNAKVYIQHQKDDYNKMPKAPEYLK
;
A
#
# COMPACT_ATOMS: atom_id res chain seq x y z
N MET A 1 -47.98 55.41 77.98
CA MET A 1 -47.12 54.29 78.36
C MET A 1 -46.53 53.71 77.10
N LYS A 2 -45.26 54.06 76.81
CA LYS A 2 -44.56 53.62 75.59
C LYS A 2 -43.77 52.37 75.91
N LYS A 3 -44.01 51.26 75.21
CA LYS A 3 -43.21 50.05 75.36
C LYS A 3 -42.04 50.16 74.39
N ILE A 4 -40.84 50.11 74.90
CA ILE A 4 -39.59 50.04 74.13
C ILE A 4 -39.31 48.54 73.81
N LEU A 5 -39.21 48.20 72.52
CA LEU A 5 -38.88 46.89 72.07
C LEU A 5 -37.35 46.87 71.74
N THR A 6 -36.56 46.14 72.55
CA THR A 6 -35.12 45.95 72.30
C THR A 6 -34.91 44.83 71.33
N VAL A 7 -34.36 45.15 70.13
CA VAL A 7 -33.95 44.16 69.15
C VAL A 7 -32.48 43.81 69.42
N VAL A 8 -32.24 42.55 69.75
CA VAL A 8 -30.88 41.99 69.88
C VAL A 8 -30.43 41.51 68.51
N PHE A 9 -29.37 42.14 67.99
CA PHE A 9 -28.76 41.74 66.67
C PHE A 9 -27.66 40.70 66.91
N THR A 10 -27.87 39.47 66.62
CA THR A 10 -26.86 38.42 66.66
C THR A 10 -26.03 38.44 65.37
N ILE A 11 -24.75 38.79 65.48
CA ILE A 11 -23.81 38.76 64.36
C ILE A 11 -23.24 37.33 64.24
N SER A 12 -23.66 36.64 63.20
CA SER A 12 -23.08 35.32 62.83
C SER A 12 -21.83 35.56 61.98
N LEU A 13 -20.65 35.25 62.54
CA LEU A 13 -19.38 35.24 61.80
C LEU A 13 -19.33 34.00 60.91
N PHE A 14 -19.48 34.15 59.59
CA PHE A 14 -19.15 33.13 58.63
C PHE A 14 -17.64 33.08 58.42
N VAL A 15 -17.01 32.01 58.89
CA VAL A 15 -15.61 31.68 58.56
C VAL A 15 -15.64 31.03 57.18
N ALA A 16 -15.27 31.79 56.12
CA ALA A 16 -15.07 31.26 54.79
C ALA A 16 -13.72 30.57 54.75
N CYS A 17 -13.71 29.22 54.76
CA CYS A 17 -12.56 28.44 54.34
C CYS A 17 -12.27 28.70 52.87
N LYS A 18 -11.17 29.41 52.55
CA LYS A 18 -10.61 29.45 51.20
C LYS A 18 -9.97 28.09 50.89
N GLU A 19 -10.63 27.25 50.10
CA GLU A 19 -9.98 26.13 49.45
C GLU A 19 -8.88 26.67 48.53
N ALA A 20 -7.65 26.18 48.70
CA ALA A 20 -6.56 26.45 47.78
C ALA A 20 -6.88 25.85 46.39
N PRO A 21 -6.54 26.54 45.27
CA PRO A 21 -6.79 25.98 43.95
C PRO A 21 -5.99 24.68 43.79
N LYS A 22 -6.71 23.56 43.51
CA LYS A 22 -6.10 22.32 43.08
C LYS A 22 -5.32 22.61 41.80
N LYS A 23 -3.99 22.43 41.86
CA LYS A 23 -3.16 22.34 40.65
C LYS A 23 -3.73 21.24 39.80
N VAL A 24 -4.32 21.59 38.64
CA VAL A 24 -4.58 20.67 37.57
C VAL A 24 -3.20 20.27 37.05
N GLU A 25 -2.76 19.06 37.37
CA GLU A 25 -1.63 18.46 36.67
C GLU A 25 -2.11 18.25 35.23
N GLU A 26 -1.64 19.09 34.30
CA GLU A 26 -1.69 18.79 32.86
C GLU A 26 -0.96 17.47 32.69
N SER A 27 -1.71 16.41 32.42
CA SER A 27 -1.15 15.18 31.95
C SER A 27 -0.51 15.49 30.58
N VAL A 28 0.80 15.62 30.56
CA VAL A 28 1.57 15.60 29.32
C VAL A 28 1.24 14.26 28.68
N ALA A 29 0.42 14.27 27.65
CA ALA A 29 0.19 13.08 26.83
C ALA A 29 1.59 12.65 26.36
N GLU A 30 2.02 11.47 26.76
CA GLU A 30 3.24 10.85 26.28
C GLU A 30 3.10 10.80 24.75
N GLU A 31 3.96 11.51 24.04
CA GLU A 31 3.99 11.50 22.57
C GLU A 31 4.29 10.06 22.15
N VAL A 32 3.27 9.34 21.66
CA VAL A 32 3.42 7.95 21.22
C VAL A 32 4.40 7.95 20.05
N LYS A 33 5.63 7.55 20.34
CA LYS A 33 6.70 7.50 19.33
C LYS A 33 6.28 6.56 18.21
N LYS A 34 6.19 7.10 17.00
CA LYS A 34 5.90 6.27 15.81
C LYS A 34 6.94 5.15 15.67
N PRO A 35 6.55 3.96 15.24
CA PRO A 35 7.50 2.88 14.97
C PRO A 35 8.50 3.31 13.88
N GLU A 36 9.72 2.83 13.97
CA GLU A 36 10.72 3.04 12.92
C GLU A 36 10.41 2.11 11.74
N VAL A 37 9.72 2.65 10.73
CA VAL A 37 9.39 1.94 9.50
C VAL A 37 10.33 2.39 8.40
N LYS A 38 10.88 1.43 7.62
CA LYS A 38 11.71 1.68 6.45
C LYS A 38 11.04 1.14 5.21
N LEU A 39 10.96 1.96 4.17
CA LEU A 39 10.43 1.59 2.85
C LEU A 39 11.58 1.53 1.85
N TYR A 40 11.90 0.33 1.37
CA TYR A 40 12.88 0.08 0.33
C TYR A 40 12.18 -0.14 -1.01
N THR A 41 12.73 0.45 -2.07
CA THR A 41 12.24 0.28 -3.44
C THR A 41 13.24 -0.55 -4.24
N PHE A 42 12.75 -1.58 -4.90
CA PHE A 42 13.53 -2.50 -5.72
C PHE A 42 13.05 -2.51 -7.16
N ASN A 43 13.90 -3.01 -8.06
CA ASN A 43 13.57 -3.19 -9.46
C ASN A 43 12.93 -4.57 -9.69
N GLY A 44 11.65 -4.61 -9.97
CA GLY A 44 10.90 -5.82 -10.33
C GLY A 44 11.04 -6.21 -11.79
N GLY A 45 11.49 -5.25 -12.63
CA GLY A 45 11.66 -5.44 -14.06
C GLY A 45 11.41 -4.17 -14.87
N THR A 46 11.29 -4.35 -16.17
CA THR A 46 10.90 -3.31 -17.13
C THR A 46 9.80 -3.87 -18.02
N VAL A 47 8.73 -3.11 -18.17
CA VAL A 47 7.60 -3.45 -19.04
C VAL A 47 7.50 -2.40 -20.15
N LEU A 48 7.89 -2.74 -21.37
CA LEU A 48 7.55 -1.93 -22.53
C LEU A 48 6.14 -2.30 -22.98
N VAL A 49 5.21 -1.37 -22.79
CA VAL A 49 3.86 -1.45 -23.34
C VAL A 49 3.91 -1.06 -24.80
N ASN A 50 3.82 -2.02 -25.71
CA ASN A 50 3.87 -1.81 -27.15
C ASN A 50 2.58 -1.19 -27.68
N ASN A 51 1.46 -1.49 -27.04
CA ASN A 51 0.12 -0.99 -27.37
C ASN A 51 -0.47 -0.26 -26.15
N LEU A 52 -0.15 1.03 -26.01
CA LEU A 52 -0.60 1.83 -24.86
C LEU A 52 -2.13 2.07 -24.84
N GLU A 53 -2.80 1.88 -25.99
CA GLU A 53 -4.25 2.08 -26.11
C GLU A 53 -5.06 1.23 -25.13
N ILE A 54 -4.56 0.04 -24.76
CA ILE A 54 -5.23 -0.84 -23.77
C ILE A 54 -5.31 -0.23 -22.36
N PHE A 55 -4.58 0.83 -22.07
CA PHE A 55 -4.62 1.55 -20.78
C PHE A 55 -5.62 2.71 -20.74
N SER A 56 -6.57 2.74 -21.68
CA SER A 56 -7.69 3.67 -21.72
C SER A 56 -8.94 2.99 -22.26
N GLN A 57 -10.11 3.56 -21.97
CA GLN A 57 -11.40 3.18 -22.58
C GLN A 57 -11.66 3.94 -23.88
N ASP A 58 -10.82 4.90 -24.22
CA ASP A 58 -10.90 5.75 -25.41
C ASP A 58 -9.65 5.61 -26.28
N THR A 59 -9.59 6.37 -27.38
CA THR A 59 -8.48 6.33 -28.34
C THR A 59 -7.31 7.27 -27.96
N THR A 60 -7.26 7.79 -26.75
CA THR A 60 -6.25 8.80 -26.33
C THR A 60 -4.82 8.31 -26.55
N TYR A 61 -4.57 7.02 -26.37
CA TYR A 61 -3.23 6.42 -26.50
C TYR A 61 -3.04 5.64 -27.81
N HIS A 62 -3.92 5.84 -28.80
CA HIS A 62 -3.83 5.12 -30.07
C HIS A 62 -2.46 5.30 -30.74
N GLY A 63 -1.86 4.18 -31.15
CA GLY A 63 -0.56 4.16 -31.81
C GLY A 63 0.64 4.52 -30.94
N GLN A 64 0.44 4.65 -29.62
CA GLN A 64 1.52 4.96 -28.68
C GLN A 64 2.07 3.70 -28.00
N SER A 65 3.34 3.77 -27.64
CA SER A 65 4.00 2.81 -26.76
C SER A 65 4.66 3.55 -25.60
N LYS A 66 4.86 2.89 -24.45
CA LYS A 66 5.50 3.50 -23.28
C LYS A 66 6.20 2.45 -22.43
N GLU A 67 7.41 2.79 -21.96
CA GLU A 67 8.11 1.98 -20.99
C GLU A 67 7.60 2.30 -19.57
N PHE A 68 7.13 1.26 -18.89
CA PHE A 68 6.72 1.29 -17.50
C PHE A 68 7.86 0.82 -16.59
N ALA A 69 7.95 1.39 -15.41
CA ALA A 69 8.66 0.77 -14.31
C ALA A 69 7.84 -0.42 -13.78
N ASP A 70 8.53 -1.42 -13.27
CA ASP A 70 7.95 -2.45 -12.44
C ASP A 70 8.75 -2.49 -11.14
N ALA A 71 8.09 -2.18 -10.03
CA ALA A 71 8.74 -2.08 -8.74
C ALA A 71 8.14 -3.10 -7.76
N PHE A 72 8.98 -3.59 -6.85
CA PHE A 72 8.51 -4.22 -5.63
C PHE A 72 9.10 -3.53 -4.42
N TYR A 73 8.47 -3.70 -3.26
CA TYR A 73 8.83 -2.93 -2.08
C TYR A 73 9.03 -3.84 -0.87
N VAL A 74 9.98 -3.46 -0.01
CA VAL A 74 10.16 -4.09 1.29
C VAL A 74 9.88 -3.06 2.37
N ILE A 75 8.97 -3.41 3.27
CA ILE A 75 8.64 -2.63 4.44
C ILE A 75 9.26 -3.34 5.65
N GLN A 76 10.35 -2.75 6.20
CA GLN A 76 10.90 -3.20 7.47
C GLN A 76 10.20 -2.49 8.62
N HIS A 77 9.62 -3.27 9.51
CA HIS A 77 8.93 -2.80 10.70
C HIS A 77 9.46 -3.56 11.93
N PRO A 78 9.52 -2.95 13.15
CA PRO A 78 9.99 -3.64 14.35
C PRO A 78 9.27 -4.97 14.68
N LYS A 79 8.02 -5.13 14.21
CA LYS A 79 7.20 -6.35 14.41
C LYS A 79 7.35 -7.38 13.29
N GLY A 80 8.19 -7.14 12.27
CA GLY A 80 8.48 -8.05 11.15
C GLY A 80 8.51 -7.36 9.79
N ASN A 81 8.99 -8.07 8.77
CA ASN A 81 9.07 -7.56 7.41
C ASN A 81 7.82 -7.93 6.60
N LEU A 82 7.41 -6.99 5.73
CA LEU A 82 6.38 -7.19 4.70
C LEU A 82 7.04 -6.99 3.33
N ILE A 83 6.80 -7.90 2.40
CA ILE A 83 7.05 -7.66 0.99
C ILE A 83 5.74 -7.26 0.30
N TRP A 84 5.79 -6.21 -0.50
CA TRP A 84 4.69 -5.70 -1.31
C TRP A 84 5.02 -5.83 -2.78
N ASP A 85 4.26 -6.66 -3.49
CA ASP A 85 4.50 -7.14 -4.85
C ASP A 85 5.85 -7.89 -5.01
N THR A 86 6.09 -8.51 -6.15
CA THR A 86 7.30 -9.30 -6.37
C THR A 86 7.88 -9.14 -7.78
N GLY A 87 7.31 -8.24 -8.57
CA GLY A 87 7.76 -7.92 -9.91
C GLY A 87 7.55 -9.05 -10.92
N LEU A 88 8.16 -8.88 -12.10
CA LEU A 88 8.16 -9.84 -13.20
C LEU A 88 8.77 -11.20 -12.83
N PRO A 89 8.40 -12.28 -13.53
CA PRO A 89 8.93 -13.62 -13.29
C PRO A 89 10.46 -13.72 -13.32
N GLU A 90 11.04 -14.48 -12.38
CA GLU A 90 12.49 -14.69 -12.30
C GLU A 90 13.07 -15.43 -13.52
N GLY A 91 12.26 -16.21 -14.22
CA GLY A 91 12.66 -16.86 -15.47
C GLY A 91 13.14 -15.92 -16.58
N LEU A 92 12.91 -14.61 -16.43
CA LEU A 92 13.42 -13.58 -17.32
C LEU A 92 14.85 -13.15 -17.02
N VAL A 93 15.38 -13.49 -15.82
CA VAL A 93 16.73 -13.11 -15.40
C VAL A 93 17.77 -13.88 -16.22
N GLY A 94 18.69 -13.15 -16.84
CA GLY A 94 19.75 -13.74 -17.68
C GLY A 94 19.30 -14.09 -19.09
N SER A 95 18.07 -13.79 -19.48
CA SER A 95 17.63 -13.91 -20.86
C SER A 95 18.42 -12.96 -21.76
N ALA A 96 18.91 -13.45 -22.91
CA ALA A 96 19.68 -12.64 -23.85
C ALA A 96 18.82 -11.54 -24.49
N GLU A 97 17.55 -11.84 -24.72
CA GLU A 97 16.58 -10.93 -25.33
C GLU A 97 15.36 -10.76 -24.41
N PRO A 98 14.71 -9.58 -24.42
CA PRO A 98 13.44 -9.38 -23.74
C PRO A 98 12.36 -10.34 -24.30
N PHE A 99 11.42 -10.73 -23.45
CA PHE A 99 10.28 -11.55 -23.84
C PHE A 99 9.12 -10.67 -24.31
N THR A 100 8.59 -10.95 -25.50
CA THR A 100 7.36 -10.30 -25.98
C THR A 100 6.17 -11.25 -25.80
N SER A 101 5.09 -10.74 -25.20
CA SER A 101 3.85 -11.49 -25.01
C SER A 101 3.27 -11.97 -26.37
N PRO A 102 2.57 -13.12 -26.41
CA PRO A 102 2.03 -13.67 -27.67
C PRO A 102 1.06 -12.73 -28.41
N ASP A 103 0.37 -11.87 -27.67
CA ASP A 103 -0.52 -10.84 -28.21
C ASP A 103 0.20 -9.56 -28.67
N GLY A 104 1.53 -9.47 -28.44
CA GLY A 104 2.38 -8.37 -28.81
C GLY A 104 2.22 -7.12 -27.95
N ASN A 105 1.35 -7.11 -26.93
CA ASN A 105 1.06 -5.93 -26.14
C ASN A 105 2.22 -5.53 -25.22
N PHE A 106 3.00 -6.49 -24.72
CA PHE A 106 4.05 -6.26 -23.74
C PHE A 106 5.38 -6.86 -24.18
N THR A 107 6.46 -6.12 -24.02
CA THR A 107 7.83 -6.63 -24.08
C THR A 107 8.49 -6.41 -22.72
N VAL A 108 8.88 -7.49 -22.05
CA VAL A 108 9.31 -7.47 -20.66
C VAL A 108 10.73 -8.00 -20.49
N SER A 109 11.43 -7.47 -19.50
CA SER A 109 12.77 -7.93 -19.12
C SER A 109 13.02 -7.74 -17.63
N ARG A 110 13.87 -8.60 -17.05
CA ARG A 110 14.31 -8.51 -15.67
C ARG A 110 15.82 -8.73 -15.58
N LYS A 111 16.52 -7.81 -14.92
CA LYS A 111 17.99 -7.84 -14.85
C LYS A 111 18.52 -8.69 -13.70
N ASP A 112 17.83 -8.66 -12.55
CA ASP A 112 18.35 -9.27 -11.33
C ASP A 112 17.27 -10.03 -10.57
N SER A 113 17.68 -11.11 -9.90
CA SER A 113 16.79 -11.95 -9.10
C SER A 113 16.32 -11.22 -7.83
N ILE A 114 15.13 -11.57 -7.35
CA ILE A 114 14.64 -11.01 -6.10
C ILE A 114 15.57 -11.36 -4.93
N ALA A 115 16.10 -12.58 -4.91
CA ALA A 115 17.01 -13.05 -3.87
C ALA A 115 18.34 -12.25 -3.84
N ASN A 116 18.91 -11.92 -5.00
CA ASN A 116 20.11 -11.08 -5.05
C ASN A 116 19.85 -9.65 -4.58
N GLN A 117 18.71 -9.08 -5.00
CA GLN A 117 18.35 -7.73 -4.58
C GLN A 117 18.13 -7.65 -3.07
N LEU A 118 17.44 -8.62 -2.45
CA LEU A 118 17.22 -8.67 -1.00
C LEU A 118 18.52 -8.75 -0.20
N LYS A 119 19.55 -9.43 -0.72
CA LYS A 119 20.89 -9.49 -0.09
C LYS A 119 21.51 -8.10 0.08
N SER A 120 21.18 -7.12 -0.76
CA SER A 120 21.71 -5.75 -0.65
C SER A 120 21.29 -5.05 0.66
N ILE A 121 20.21 -5.52 1.30
CA ILE A 121 19.73 -5.05 2.59
C ILE A 121 19.84 -6.11 3.69
N GLY A 122 20.60 -7.18 3.44
CA GLY A 122 20.88 -8.25 4.41
C GLY A 122 19.71 -9.19 4.66
N LEU A 123 18.72 -9.27 3.76
CA LEU A 123 17.55 -10.12 3.89
C LEU A 123 17.54 -11.28 2.88
N THR A 124 16.78 -12.30 3.25
CA THR A 124 16.41 -13.46 2.42
C THR A 124 14.88 -13.61 2.43
N PRO A 125 14.27 -14.38 1.53
CA PRO A 125 12.82 -14.63 1.58
C PRO A 125 12.31 -15.20 2.91
N ALA A 126 13.14 -15.92 3.67
CA ALA A 126 12.78 -16.49 4.98
C ALA A 126 12.62 -15.44 6.09
N ASP A 127 13.10 -14.21 5.88
CA ASP A 127 13.02 -13.13 6.86
C ASP A 127 11.69 -12.36 6.80
N PHE A 128 10.78 -12.76 5.90
CA PHE A 128 9.50 -12.09 5.72
C PHE A 128 8.39 -12.77 6.52
N LYS A 129 7.74 -11.99 7.37
CA LYS A 129 6.56 -12.41 8.12
C LYS A 129 5.30 -12.38 7.25
N TYR A 130 5.24 -11.39 6.36
CA TYR A 130 4.10 -11.14 5.49
C TYR A 130 4.53 -10.95 4.04
N ILE A 131 3.70 -11.45 3.13
CA ILE A 131 3.64 -11.06 1.73
C ILE A 131 2.26 -10.48 1.44
N ALA A 132 2.20 -9.37 0.74
CA ALA A 132 0.98 -8.84 0.16
C ALA A 132 1.24 -8.48 -1.30
N LEU A 133 0.28 -8.77 -2.15
CA LEU A 133 0.28 -8.40 -3.56
C LEU A 133 -0.81 -7.35 -3.74
N SER A 134 -0.52 -6.30 -4.50
CA SER A 134 -1.56 -5.31 -4.84
C SER A 134 -2.73 -6.00 -5.54
N HIS A 135 -2.42 -6.95 -6.41
CA HIS A 135 -3.36 -7.85 -7.10
C HIS A 135 -2.61 -9.03 -7.74
N THR A 136 -3.30 -9.86 -8.53
CA THR A 136 -2.73 -11.13 -9.02
C THR A 136 -2.38 -11.13 -10.52
N HIS A 137 -1.94 -9.99 -11.11
CA HIS A 137 -1.35 -9.97 -12.45
C HIS A 137 0.12 -10.40 -12.44
N PHE A 138 0.64 -10.75 -13.62
CA PHE A 138 1.93 -11.43 -13.82
C PHE A 138 3.15 -10.63 -13.36
N ASP A 139 3.09 -9.31 -13.46
CA ASP A 139 4.14 -8.36 -13.10
C ASP A 139 4.14 -7.97 -11.61
N HIS A 140 3.14 -8.40 -10.86
CA HIS A 140 3.10 -8.25 -9.39
C HIS A 140 3.40 -9.58 -8.67
N THR A 141 3.13 -10.71 -9.33
CA THR A 141 3.20 -12.05 -8.71
C THR A 141 4.45 -12.84 -9.04
N GLY A 142 5.28 -12.38 -9.97
CA GLY A 142 6.28 -13.19 -10.68
C GLY A 142 7.25 -14.00 -9.81
N ASN A 143 7.44 -13.62 -8.52
CA ASN A 143 8.30 -14.33 -7.59
C ASN A 143 7.60 -14.65 -6.25
N ALA A 144 6.28 -14.58 -6.19
CA ALA A 144 5.54 -14.73 -4.94
C ALA A 144 5.81 -16.08 -4.26
N ASN A 145 5.94 -17.16 -5.02
CA ASN A 145 6.19 -18.49 -4.48
C ASN A 145 7.48 -18.64 -3.64
N VAL A 146 8.48 -17.75 -3.80
CA VAL A 146 9.69 -17.84 -2.96
C VAL A 146 9.44 -17.40 -1.52
N PHE A 147 8.31 -16.73 -1.26
CA PHE A 147 7.85 -16.30 0.06
C PHE A 147 6.79 -17.24 0.67
N LYS A 148 6.79 -18.51 0.28
CA LYS A 148 5.79 -19.52 0.71
C LYS A 148 5.64 -19.69 2.22
N ASP A 149 6.67 -19.36 3.00
CA ASP A 149 6.67 -19.45 4.46
C ASP A 149 6.08 -18.20 5.14
N ALA A 150 5.90 -17.09 4.40
CA ALA A 150 5.25 -15.90 4.87
C ALA A 150 3.72 -16.05 4.87
N THR A 151 3.04 -15.23 5.68
CA THR A 151 1.56 -15.15 5.61
C THR A 151 1.16 -14.24 4.47
N TRP A 152 0.40 -14.76 3.52
CA TRP A 152 -0.16 -13.99 2.42
C TRP A 152 -1.39 -13.21 2.85
N LEU A 153 -1.29 -11.88 2.80
CA LEU A 153 -2.37 -10.95 3.10
C LEU A 153 -3.09 -10.58 1.78
N VAL A 154 -4.30 -11.08 1.60
CA VAL A 154 -5.05 -10.95 0.34
C VAL A 154 -6.52 -10.72 0.61
N GLN A 155 -7.19 -9.86 -0.18
CA GLN A 155 -8.64 -9.72 -0.11
C GLN A 155 -9.31 -11.06 -0.44
N GLU A 156 -10.35 -11.43 0.32
CA GLU A 156 -11.05 -12.71 0.13
C GLU A 156 -11.57 -12.90 -1.30
N VAL A 157 -12.06 -11.82 -1.90
CA VAL A 157 -12.57 -11.84 -3.28
C VAL A 157 -11.46 -12.07 -4.30
N GLU A 158 -10.26 -11.50 -4.11
CA GLU A 158 -9.09 -11.74 -4.97
C GLU A 158 -8.60 -13.18 -4.85
N HIS A 159 -8.51 -13.67 -3.61
CA HIS A 159 -8.15 -15.06 -3.36
C HIS A 159 -9.14 -16.02 -4.04
N SER A 160 -10.44 -15.77 -3.91
CA SER A 160 -11.48 -16.60 -4.53
C SER A 160 -11.41 -16.56 -6.05
N PHE A 161 -11.11 -15.39 -6.63
CA PHE A 161 -10.93 -15.20 -8.06
C PHE A 161 -9.75 -16.00 -8.60
N ILE A 162 -8.55 -15.81 -8.01
CA ILE A 162 -7.33 -16.47 -8.51
C ILE A 162 -7.31 -17.99 -8.25
N THR A 163 -8.04 -18.47 -7.24
CA THR A 163 -8.17 -19.91 -6.94
C THR A 163 -9.36 -20.59 -7.60
N SER A 164 -10.12 -19.89 -8.47
CA SER A 164 -11.20 -20.50 -9.25
C SER A 164 -10.67 -21.56 -10.22
N GLU A 165 -11.53 -22.50 -10.64
CA GLU A 165 -11.14 -23.56 -11.58
C GLU A 165 -10.59 -23.02 -12.90
N GLU A 166 -11.06 -21.87 -13.35
CA GLU A 166 -10.58 -21.19 -14.54
C GLU A 166 -9.20 -20.58 -14.31
N SER A 167 -9.03 -19.82 -13.26
CA SER A 167 -7.77 -19.14 -12.93
C SER A 167 -6.64 -20.11 -12.62
N GLN A 168 -6.93 -21.28 -12.04
CA GLN A 168 -5.93 -22.32 -11.77
C GLN A 168 -5.20 -22.83 -13.03
N LYS A 169 -5.72 -22.58 -14.22
CA LYS A 169 -5.08 -22.94 -15.49
C LYS A 169 -4.08 -21.89 -15.98
N THR A 170 -4.06 -20.71 -15.35
CA THR A 170 -3.25 -19.56 -15.76
C THR A 170 -1.86 -19.58 -15.16
N ASP A 171 -0.94 -18.82 -15.75
CA ASP A 171 0.39 -18.62 -15.21
C ASP A 171 0.37 -17.74 -13.95
N ASN A 172 -0.61 -16.84 -13.82
CA ASN A 172 -0.81 -16.03 -12.61
C ASN A 172 -1.05 -16.93 -11.38
N PHE A 173 -1.90 -17.95 -11.49
CA PHE A 173 -2.10 -18.92 -10.41
C PHE A 173 -0.82 -19.72 -10.11
N LYS A 174 -0.10 -20.15 -11.15
CA LYS A 174 1.16 -20.90 -10.95
C LYS A 174 2.19 -20.08 -10.16
N ALA A 175 2.19 -18.75 -10.31
CA ALA A 175 3.12 -17.85 -9.64
C ALA A 175 2.84 -17.69 -8.13
N ILE A 176 1.61 -18.04 -7.66
CA ILE A 176 1.19 -17.87 -6.24
C ILE A 176 0.81 -19.17 -5.55
N LYS A 177 0.76 -20.30 -6.23
CA LYS A 177 0.19 -21.56 -5.73
C LYS A 177 0.88 -22.12 -4.47
N GLU A 178 2.12 -21.74 -4.20
CA GLU A 178 2.86 -22.15 -2.99
C GLU A 178 2.52 -21.29 -1.77
N LEU A 179 1.79 -20.18 -1.93
CA LEU A 179 1.35 -19.30 -0.83
C LEU A 179 0.15 -19.94 -0.10
N THR A 180 0.40 -20.97 0.71
CA THR A 180 -0.64 -21.73 1.38
C THR A 180 -1.01 -21.20 2.77
N ASN A 181 -0.15 -20.38 3.39
CA ASN A 181 -0.45 -19.70 4.66
C ASN A 181 -1.16 -18.39 4.36
N VAL A 182 -2.49 -18.41 4.23
CA VAL A 182 -3.32 -17.30 3.74
C VAL A 182 -4.08 -16.65 4.89
N LYS A 183 -4.00 -15.34 4.97
CA LYS A 183 -4.92 -14.51 5.75
C LYS A 183 -5.82 -13.72 4.80
N LYS A 184 -7.05 -14.15 4.67
CA LYS A 184 -8.09 -13.48 3.89
C LYS A 184 -8.55 -12.21 4.60
N LEU A 185 -8.55 -11.11 3.87
CA LEU A 185 -8.96 -9.78 4.31
C LEU A 185 -10.36 -9.47 3.76
N ASN A 186 -11.09 -8.63 4.49
CA ASN A 186 -12.37 -8.09 4.04
C ASN A 186 -12.39 -6.59 4.34
N GLY A 187 -11.90 -5.80 3.38
CA GLY A 187 -11.68 -4.37 3.54
C GLY A 187 -10.27 -4.01 4.02
N ASP A 188 -10.15 -2.86 4.68
CA ASP A 188 -8.87 -2.33 5.16
C ASP A 188 -8.25 -3.18 6.28
N PHE A 189 -6.92 -3.24 6.29
CA PHE A 189 -6.21 -4.04 7.28
C PHE A 189 -4.91 -3.37 7.75
N ASP A 190 -4.82 -3.09 9.06
CA ASP A 190 -3.58 -2.63 9.71
C ASP A 190 -2.66 -3.82 9.95
N VAL A 191 -1.55 -3.88 9.20
CA VAL A 191 -0.64 -5.04 9.18
C VAL A 191 0.01 -5.30 10.53
N PHE A 192 0.37 -4.22 11.25
CA PHE A 192 1.12 -4.30 12.50
C PHE A 192 0.33 -3.83 13.73
N ASN A 193 -0.95 -3.48 13.58
CA ASN A 193 -1.85 -2.96 14.62
C ASN A 193 -1.28 -1.72 15.33
N ASP A 194 -0.79 -0.75 14.58
CA ASP A 194 -0.27 0.54 15.09
C ASP A 194 -0.48 1.70 14.11
N GLY A 195 -1.21 1.47 13.03
CA GLY A 195 -1.57 2.47 12.03
C GLY A 195 -0.44 2.85 11.07
N SER A 196 0.76 2.31 11.25
CA SER A 196 1.92 2.69 10.42
C SER A 196 1.91 2.08 9.03
N VAL A 197 1.33 0.88 8.86
CA VAL A 197 1.26 0.16 7.58
C VAL A 197 -0.13 -0.44 7.41
N VAL A 198 -0.90 0.13 6.49
CA VAL A 198 -2.29 -0.27 6.28
C VAL A 198 -2.55 -0.64 4.83
N ILE A 199 -3.00 -1.88 4.62
CA ILE A 199 -3.56 -2.31 3.34
C ILE A 199 -4.95 -1.70 3.22
N LYS A 200 -5.23 -1.01 2.12
CA LYS A 200 -6.52 -0.40 1.80
C LYS A 200 -7.17 -1.17 0.64
N SER A 201 -8.39 -1.63 0.84
CA SER A 201 -9.16 -2.28 -0.23
C SER A 201 -9.59 -1.26 -1.27
N MET A 202 -9.16 -1.44 -2.52
CA MET A 202 -9.46 -0.56 -3.67
C MET A 202 -9.80 -1.42 -4.90
N PRO A 203 -10.89 -2.18 -4.84
CA PRO A 203 -11.26 -3.15 -5.88
C PRO A 203 -11.64 -2.49 -7.20
N GLY A 204 -11.61 -3.27 -8.27
CA GLY A 204 -12.10 -2.91 -9.61
C GLY A 204 -11.10 -3.20 -10.71
N HIS A 205 -9.81 -2.89 -10.58
CA HIS A 205 -8.78 -3.32 -11.52
C HIS A 205 -8.72 -4.85 -11.58
N THR A 206 -8.67 -5.48 -10.43
CA THR A 206 -9.06 -6.87 -10.19
C THR A 206 -10.14 -6.90 -9.10
N PRO A 207 -10.84 -8.04 -8.87
CA PRO A 207 -11.91 -8.12 -7.87
C PRO A 207 -11.52 -7.68 -6.47
N GLY A 208 -10.28 -7.93 -6.07
CA GLY A 208 -9.77 -7.61 -4.73
C GLY A 208 -8.50 -6.78 -4.75
N HIS A 209 -8.30 -5.94 -5.78
CA HIS A 209 -7.17 -5.01 -5.81
C HIS A 209 -7.06 -4.20 -4.53
N GLN A 210 -5.83 -3.97 -4.07
CA GLN A 210 -5.53 -3.23 -2.84
C GLN A 210 -4.32 -2.31 -3.04
N VAL A 211 -4.24 -1.27 -2.21
CA VAL A 211 -3.14 -0.31 -2.17
C VAL A 211 -2.50 -0.29 -0.80
N LEU A 212 -1.27 0.21 -0.67
CA LEU A 212 -0.55 0.22 0.59
C LEU A 212 -0.31 1.65 1.10
N PHE A 213 -0.82 1.94 2.29
CA PHE A 213 -0.51 3.14 3.06
C PHE A 213 0.62 2.86 4.04
N ILE A 214 1.60 3.79 4.11
CA ILE A 214 2.74 3.71 5.03
C ILE A 214 2.95 5.08 5.66
N ASP A 215 2.85 5.18 6.99
CA ASP A 215 3.11 6.42 7.74
C ASP A 215 4.55 6.46 8.21
N LEU A 216 5.43 7.01 7.39
CA LEU A 216 6.86 7.13 7.66
C LEU A 216 7.15 8.31 8.59
N ALA A 217 8.05 8.12 9.56
CA ALA A 217 8.30 9.10 10.62
C ALA A 217 8.96 10.40 10.12
N GLU A 218 9.88 10.31 9.15
CA GLU A 218 10.62 11.46 8.61
C GLU A 218 10.09 11.91 7.24
N HIS A 219 9.75 10.94 6.37
CA HIS A 219 9.26 11.26 5.03
C HIS A 219 7.81 11.73 5.02
N GLY A 220 7.03 11.30 6.02
CA GLY A 220 5.59 11.47 6.11
C GLY A 220 4.81 10.36 5.41
N PRO A 221 3.48 10.50 5.32
CA PRO A 221 2.60 9.48 4.77
C PRO A 221 2.85 9.22 3.28
N VAL A 222 2.87 7.94 2.90
CA VAL A 222 3.06 7.43 1.53
C VAL A 222 1.91 6.51 1.17
N LEU A 223 1.47 6.54 -0.09
CA LEU A 223 0.56 5.60 -0.71
C LEU A 223 1.18 4.99 -1.96
N LEU A 224 1.30 3.67 -1.99
CA LEU A 224 1.66 2.90 -3.18
C LEU A 224 0.36 2.47 -3.86
N SER A 225 0.14 2.91 -5.11
CA SER A 225 -1.16 2.79 -5.76
C SER A 225 -1.50 1.40 -6.28
N GLY A 226 -0.52 0.48 -6.37
CA GLY A 226 -0.71 -0.68 -7.25
C GLY A 226 -1.19 -0.21 -8.63
N ASP A 227 -2.09 -0.96 -9.24
CA ASP A 227 -2.65 -0.68 -10.56
C ASP A 227 -3.99 0.06 -10.53
N LEU A 228 -4.29 0.75 -9.42
CA LEU A 228 -5.38 1.72 -9.41
C LEU A 228 -5.13 2.81 -10.47
N TYR A 229 -3.85 3.13 -10.68
CA TYR A 229 -3.34 4.01 -11.74
C TYR A 229 -2.06 3.43 -12.34
N HIS A 230 -1.92 3.53 -13.67
CA HIS A 230 -0.69 3.13 -14.36
C HIS A 230 0.17 4.35 -14.74
N LEU A 231 -0.47 5.49 -15.00
CA LEU A 231 0.16 6.73 -15.45
C LEU A 231 -0.40 7.94 -14.68
N TYR A 232 0.35 9.05 -14.66
CA TYR A 232 -0.16 10.32 -14.15
C TYR A 232 -1.42 10.78 -14.88
N GLU A 233 -1.45 10.61 -16.21
CA GLU A 233 -2.60 10.96 -17.04
C GLU A 233 -3.84 10.13 -16.70
N ASN A 234 -3.65 8.84 -16.35
CA ASN A 234 -4.75 8.00 -15.88
C ASN A 234 -5.31 8.52 -14.55
N ARG A 235 -4.46 8.96 -13.63
CA ARG A 235 -4.89 9.55 -12.37
C ARG A 235 -5.62 10.87 -12.58
N ILE A 236 -5.06 11.79 -13.39
CA ILE A 236 -5.64 13.12 -13.64
C ILE A 236 -6.99 13.02 -14.34
N HIS A 237 -7.12 12.10 -15.29
CA HIS A 237 -8.31 11.99 -16.14
C HIS A 237 -9.22 10.82 -15.79
N LYS A 238 -8.95 10.12 -14.68
CA LYS A 238 -9.67 8.92 -14.23
C LYS A 238 -9.80 7.88 -15.35
N ARG A 239 -8.72 7.64 -16.11
CA ARG A 239 -8.70 6.63 -17.17
C ARG A 239 -8.48 5.25 -16.59
N VAL A 240 -9.25 4.31 -17.09
CA VAL A 240 -9.25 2.91 -16.66
C VAL A 240 -8.82 2.05 -17.85
N PRO A 241 -7.98 1.02 -17.65
CA PRO A 241 -7.60 0.09 -18.72
C PRO A 241 -8.82 -0.61 -19.34
N SER A 242 -8.73 -0.96 -20.63
CA SER A 242 -9.79 -1.69 -21.33
C SER A 242 -9.97 -3.13 -20.83
N PHE A 243 -8.92 -3.71 -20.25
CA PHE A 243 -8.91 -5.05 -19.64
C PHE A 243 -9.28 -5.07 -18.15
N ASN A 244 -9.74 -3.95 -17.60
CA ASN A 244 -10.12 -3.80 -16.18
C ASN A 244 -11.31 -4.71 -15.84
N PHE A 245 -11.33 -5.28 -14.63
CA PHE A 245 -12.38 -6.20 -14.21
C PHE A 245 -13.74 -5.50 -14.06
N ASP A 246 -13.76 -4.35 -13.38
CA ASP A 246 -14.97 -3.54 -13.15
C ASP A 246 -14.61 -2.05 -13.18
N VAL A 247 -15.07 -1.37 -14.23
CA VAL A 247 -14.77 0.06 -14.45
C VAL A 247 -15.44 0.95 -13.40
N GLU A 248 -16.72 0.68 -13.08
CA GLU A 248 -17.47 1.51 -12.12
C GLU A 248 -16.87 1.38 -10.72
N GLN A 249 -16.52 0.17 -10.31
CA GLN A 249 -15.88 -0.10 -9.04
C GLN A 249 -14.48 0.55 -8.96
N THR A 250 -13.71 0.52 -10.06
CA THR A 250 -12.41 1.21 -10.11
C THR A 250 -12.56 2.71 -9.96
N LEU A 251 -13.54 3.33 -10.64
CA LEU A 251 -13.79 4.77 -10.49
C LEU A 251 -14.19 5.14 -9.05
N ALA A 252 -15.01 4.32 -8.39
CA ALA A 252 -15.34 4.51 -6.98
C ALA A 252 -14.10 4.35 -6.07
N SER A 253 -13.23 3.37 -6.35
CA SER A 253 -11.96 3.18 -5.65
C SER A 253 -11.02 4.37 -5.85
N MET A 254 -10.94 4.93 -7.06
CA MET A 254 -10.17 6.16 -7.33
C MET A 254 -10.67 7.34 -6.49
N GLU A 255 -11.98 7.52 -6.34
CA GLU A 255 -12.55 8.58 -5.51
C GLU A 255 -12.21 8.40 -4.03
N ALA A 256 -12.35 7.18 -3.52
CA ALA A 256 -11.99 6.83 -2.14
C ALA A 256 -10.48 7.02 -1.88
N PHE A 257 -9.64 6.63 -2.85
CA PHE A 257 -8.18 6.82 -2.80
C PHE A 257 -7.81 8.30 -2.70
N GLU A 258 -8.36 9.16 -3.59
CA GLU A 258 -8.04 10.59 -3.57
C GLU A 258 -8.57 11.30 -2.31
N ALA A 259 -9.72 10.87 -1.77
CA ALA A 259 -10.22 11.36 -0.48
C ALA A 259 -9.24 11.01 0.66
N PHE A 260 -8.72 9.79 0.67
CA PHE A 260 -7.74 9.33 1.66
C PHE A 260 -6.37 10.01 1.49
N VAL A 261 -5.89 10.22 0.25
CA VAL A 261 -4.69 11.02 -0.05
C VAL A 261 -4.80 12.40 0.58
N LYS A 262 -5.94 13.07 0.39
CA LYS A 262 -6.20 14.39 0.95
C LYS A 262 -6.28 14.38 2.49
N GLU A 263 -6.98 13.39 3.06
CA GLU A 263 -7.11 13.22 4.51
C GLU A 263 -5.74 13.08 5.18
N LYS A 264 -4.89 12.22 4.64
CA LYS A 264 -3.56 11.92 5.21
C LYS A 264 -2.47 12.86 4.74
N ASN A 265 -2.75 13.76 3.79
CA ASN A 265 -1.73 14.56 3.08
C ASN A 265 -0.60 13.67 2.56
N ALA A 266 -0.96 12.51 1.98
CA ALA A 266 -0.01 11.48 1.60
C ALA A 266 0.62 11.75 0.24
N LYS A 267 1.91 11.39 0.09
CA LYS A 267 2.58 11.32 -1.20
C LYS A 267 2.19 10.03 -1.90
N VAL A 268 1.77 10.13 -3.15
CA VAL A 268 1.40 8.98 -3.98
C VAL A 268 2.55 8.59 -4.87
N TYR A 269 2.85 7.30 -4.93
CA TYR A 269 3.75 6.71 -5.92
C TYR A 269 2.96 5.71 -6.76
N ILE A 270 2.90 5.98 -8.07
CA ILE A 270 2.21 5.13 -9.05
C ILE A 270 3.18 4.04 -9.50
N GLN A 271 2.77 2.78 -9.33
CA GLN A 271 3.60 1.58 -9.51
C GLN A 271 4.38 1.60 -10.83
N HIS A 272 3.69 1.85 -11.94
CA HIS A 272 4.25 1.77 -13.28
C HIS A 272 4.78 3.11 -13.82
N GLN A 273 4.62 4.20 -13.05
CA GLN A 273 5.11 5.51 -13.46
C GLN A 273 6.63 5.60 -13.25
N LYS A 274 7.38 5.62 -14.34
CA LYS A 274 8.85 5.64 -14.33
C LYS A 274 9.42 6.81 -13.54
N ASP A 275 8.78 7.99 -13.60
CA ASP A 275 9.21 9.17 -12.86
C ASP A 275 9.08 8.98 -11.35
N ASP A 276 8.00 8.32 -10.87
CA ASP A 276 7.83 8.03 -9.46
C ASP A 276 8.85 7.00 -8.98
N TYR A 277 9.04 5.94 -9.76
CA TYR A 277 10.11 4.98 -9.48
C TYR A 277 11.47 5.68 -9.37
N ASN A 278 11.81 6.58 -10.30
CA ASN A 278 13.11 7.27 -10.30
C ASN A 278 13.30 8.23 -9.12
N LYS A 279 12.22 8.83 -8.59
CA LYS A 279 12.26 9.73 -7.42
C LYS A 279 12.49 9.00 -6.10
N MET A 280 12.08 7.74 -6.01
CA MET A 280 12.29 6.95 -4.80
C MET A 280 13.75 6.51 -4.68
N PRO A 281 14.35 6.51 -3.48
CA PRO A 281 15.66 5.91 -3.26
C PRO A 281 15.59 4.41 -3.59
N LYS A 282 16.68 3.88 -4.15
CA LYS A 282 16.79 2.44 -4.44
C LYS A 282 17.57 1.75 -3.35
N ALA A 283 17.16 0.52 -3.01
CA ALA A 283 17.92 -0.28 -2.06
C ALA A 283 19.43 -0.32 -2.42
N PRO A 284 20.33 -0.20 -1.42
CA PRO A 284 20.09 -0.28 0.03
C PRO A 284 19.59 1.02 0.70
N GLU A 285 19.41 2.12 -0.03
CA GLU A 285 18.79 3.33 0.50
C GLU A 285 17.28 3.14 0.69
N TYR A 286 16.67 3.91 1.61
CA TYR A 286 15.27 3.78 1.99
C TYR A 286 14.64 5.12 2.38
N LEU A 287 13.31 5.16 2.39
CA LEU A 287 12.52 6.20 3.06
C LEU A 287 12.19 5.75 4.49
N LYS A 288 12.13 6.70 5.46
CA LYS A 288 11.72 6.45 6.84
C LYS A 288 10.93 7.59 7.48
#